data_e3b8e4c9a081ae1258696e684186c393
#
_entry.id   e3b8e4c9a081ae1258696e684186c393
#
_cell.length_a   1.000
_cell.length_b   1.000
_cell.length_c   1.000
_cell.angle_alpha   90.00
_cell.angle_beta   90.00
_cell.angle_gamma   90.00
#
_symmetry.space_group_name_H-M   'P 1'
#
loop_
_entity.id
_entity.type
_entity.pdbx_description
1 polymer ?
#
loop_
_entity_poly.entity_id
_entity_poly.type
_entity_poly.pdbx_seq_one_letter_code
_entity_poly.pdbx_strand_id
1 'polypeptide(L)'
;IIELDGLLKEILEVLLKLMKENVETYMPGFTHLQKAQPITLAHHMGAYFEMFKRDRSRMKDIYKRMNYCPLGAGALAGTTYPLDREYTAELLDFAGPTLNSMDSVSDRDYLIELLSAMSTVMMHLSRFSEEVIIWNSNEYQFVDIDDAYSTGSSIMPQKKNPDIAELVRGKTGRVYGA
;
A
#
# COMPACT_ATOMS: atom_id res chain seq x y z
N ILE A 1 1.39 -6.62 8.92
CA ILE A 1 1.32 -5.14 8.99
C ILE A 1 2.72 -4.54 9.04
N ILE A 2 3.62 -5.01 9.90
CA ILE A 2 4.98 -4.46 10.06
C ILE A 2 5.73 -4.44 8.71
N GLU A 3 5.70 -5.53 7.97
CA GLU A 3 6.31 -5.61 6.63
C GLU A 3 5.69 -4.60 5.65
N LEU A 4 4.36 -4.48 5.64
CA LEU A 4 3.65 -3.50 4.80
C LEU A 4 3.99 -2.05 5.18
N ASP A 5 4.11 -1.72 6.47
CA ASP A 5 4.58 -0.39 6.91
C ASP A 5 6.01 -0.12 6.43
N GLY A 6 6.88 -1.14 6.46
CA GLY A 6 8.24 -1.07 5.92
C GLY A 6 8.26 -0.75 4.43
N LEU A 7 7.51 -1.50 3.61
CA LEU A 7 7.41 -1.28 2.16
C LEU A 7 6.81 0.09 1.82
N LEU A 8 5.79 0.53 2.55
CA LEU A 8 5.22 1.88 2.37
C LEU A 8 6.23 2.98 2.74
N LYS A 9 7.09 2.74 3.74
CA LYS A 9 8.18 3.66 4.08
C LYS A 9 9.19 3.76 2.95
N GLU A 10 9.58 2.65 2.33
CA GLU A 10 10.49 2.64 1.18
C GLU A 10 9.92 3.42 0.00
N ILE A 11 8.61 3.23 -0.32
CA ILE A 11 7.93 4.02 -1.36
C ILE A 11 8.01 5.53 -1.04
N LEU A 12 7.75 5.91 0.21
CA LEU A 12 7.82 7.32 0.63
C LEU A 12 9.24 7.89 0.50
N GLU A 13 10.28 7.11 0.81
CA GLU A 13 11.67 7.53 0.68
C GLU A 13 12.05 7.75 -0.80
N VAL A 14 11.62 6.86 -1.70
CA VAL A 14 11.82 7.01 -3.15
C VAL A 14 11.09 8.23 -3.69
N LEU A 15 9.82 8.43 -3.33
CA LEU A 15 9.05 9.60 -3.74
C LEU A 15 9.70 10.90 -3.25
N LEU A 16 10.15 10.93 -1.99
CA LEU A 16 10.83 12.09 -1.43
C LEU A 16 12.14 12.42 -2.17
N LYS A 17 12.90 11.39 -2.56
CA LYS A 17 14.09 11.56 -3.39
C LYS A 17 13.73 12.17 -4.74
N LEU A 18 12.75 11.59 -5.45
CA LEU A 18 12.27 12.12 -6.73
C LEU A 18 11.78 13.55 -6.62
N MET A 19 11.06 13.91 -5.56
CA MET A 19 10.62 15.28 -5.33
C MET A 19 11.79 16.24 -5.18
N LYS A 20 12.82 15.87 -4.40
CA LYS A 20 14.00 16.73 -4.19
C LYS A 20 14.79 16.97 -5.47
N GLU A 21 14.90 15.95 -6.32
CA GLU A 21 15.64 16.02 -7.58
C GLU A 21 14.89 16.76 -8.69
N ASN A 22 13.57 16.95 -8.54
CA ASN A 22 12.71 17.47 -9.61
C ASN A 22 11.88 18.71 -9.22
N VAL A 23 12.37 19.53 -8.30
CA VAL A 23 11.69 20.77 -7.88
C VAL A 23 11.56 21.80 -8.99
N GLU A 24 12.43 21.76 -9.99
CA GLU A 24 12.45 22.67 -11.16
C GLU A 24 12.12 21.95 -12.47
N THR A 25 11.71 20.68 -12.42
CA THR A 25 11.28 19.92 -13.60
C THR A 25 9.82 20.23 -13.90
N TYR A 26 9.59 21.16 -14.85
CA TYR A 26 8.26 21.58 -15.24
C TYR A 26 7.59 20.58 -16.18
N MET A 27 6.31 20.32 -15.95
CA MET A 27 5.46 19.46 -16.77
C MET A 27 4.04 20.01 -16.84
N PRO A 28 3.23 19.61 -17.84
CA PRO A 28 1.82 19.95 -17.84
C PRO A 28 1.07 19.14 -16.78
N GLY A 29 0.26 19.80 -15.96
CA GLY A 29 -0.79 19.16 -15.19
C GLY A 29 -2.01 18.92 -16.07
N PHE A 30 -2.72 17.83 -15.82
CA PHE A 30 -3.87 17.41 -16.62
C PHE A 30 -5.16 17.37 -15.80
N THR A 31 -6.27 17.76 -16.44
CA THR A 31 -7.63 17.47 -16.01
C THR A 31 -8.37 16.88 -17.20
N HIS A 32 -9.13 15.80 -17.02
CA HIS A 32 -9.84 15.12 -18.09
C HIS A 32 -8.93 14.71 -19.27
N LEU A 33 -7.67 14.34 -18.98
CA LEU A 33 -6.60 14.07 -19.96
C LEU A 33 -6.28 15.25 -20.90
N GLN A 34 -6.71 16.47 -20.56
CA GLN A 34 -6.37 17.69 -21.27
C GLN A 34 -5.34 18.48 -20.46
N LYS A 35 -4.40 19.12 -21.15
CA LYS A 35 -3.42 20.02 -20.54
C LYS A 35 -4.13 21.17 -19.86
N ALA A 36 -3.85 21.39 -18.57
CA ALA A 36 -4.48 22.42 -17.76
C ALA A 36 -3.45 23.46 -17.32
N GLN A 37 -2.76 23.23 -16.21
CA GLN A 37 -1.82 24.17 -15.62
C GLN A 37 -0.40 23.60 -15.61
N PRO A 38 0.65 24.44 -15.74
CA PRO A 38 2.01 23.97 -15.49
C PRO A 38 2.19 23.62 -14.01
N ILE A 39 2.86 22.51 -13.77
CA ILE A 39 3.25 22.05 -12.43
C ILE A 39 4.71 21.61 -12.47
N THR A 40 5.30 21.31 -11.32
CA THR A 40 6.57 20.58 -11.27
C THR A 40 6.32 19.10 -11.05
N LEU A 41 7.25 18.26 -11.51
CA LEU A 41 7.23 16.83 -11.22
C LEU A 41 7.26 16.57 -9.70
N ALA A 42 8.00 17.39 -8.94
CA ALA A 42 8.02 17.33 -7.49
C ALA A 42 6.62 17.54 -6.89
N HIS A 43 5.85 18.51 -7.39
CA HIS A 43 4.49 18.75 -6.93
C HIS A 43 3.57 17.54 -7.21
N HIS A 44 3.70 16.96 -8.39
CA HIS A 44 2.93 15.77 -8.79
C HIS A 44 3.25 14.56 -7.91
N MET A 45 4.55 14.25 -7.72
CA MET A 45 4.99 13.18 -6.81
C MET A 45 4.58 13.42 -5.36
N GLY A 46 4.52 14.70 -4.95
CA GLY A 46 4.02 15.11 -3.63
C GLY A 46 2.58 14.67 -3.36
N ALA A 47 1.72 14.62 -4.37
CA ALA A 47 0.35 14.11 -4.23
C ALA A 47 0.36 12.62 -3.83
N TYR A 48 1.17 11.80 -4.48
CA TYR A 48 1.34 10.37 -4.14
C TYR A 48 2.02 10.17 -2.79
N PHE A 49 3.02 10.99 -2.48
CA PHE A 49 3.65 11.00 -1.17
C PHE A 49 2.60 11.19 -0.05
N GLU A 50 1.71 12.15 -0.17
CA GLU A 50 0.64 12.37 0.82
C GLU A 50 -0.39 11.23 0.84
N MET A 51 -0.68 10.57 -0.28
CA MET A 51 -1.55 9.39 -0.33
C MET A 51 -0.95 8.22 0.46
N PHE A 52 0.29 7.82 0.16
CA PHE A 52 0.96 6.70 0.85
C PHE A 52 1.31 7.01 2.30
N LYS A 53 1.57 8.26 2.65
CA LYS A 53 1.73 8.71 4.05
C LYS A 53 0.45 8.48 4.86
N ARG A 54 -0.73 8.76 4.29
CA ARG A 54 -2.01 8.44 4.93
C ARG A 54 -2.25 6.94 5.03
N ASP A 55 -1.85 6.16 4.02
CA ASP A 55 -1.96 4.70 4.05
C ASP A 55 -1.10 4.11 5.17
N ARG A 56 0.12 4.59 5.32
CA ARG A 56 0.99 4.21 6.43
C ARG A 56 0.39 4.56 7.80
N SER A 57 -0.28 5.70 7.92
CA SER A 57 -0.99 6.08 9.14
C SER A 57 -2.13 5.09 9.45
N ARG A 58 -2.92 4.70 8.42
CA ARG A 58 -3.97 3.66 8.58
C ARG A 58 -3.40 2.35 9.09
N MET A 59 -2.31 1.85 8.50
CA MET A 59 -1.65 0.61 8.95
C MET A 59 -1.23 0.66 10.42
N LYS A 60 -0.70 1.79 10.88
CA LYS A 60 -0.32 1.99 12.28
C LYS A 60 -1.52 2.00 13.23
N ASP A 61 -2.63 2.58 12.79
CA ASP A 61 -3.85 2.63 13.62
C ASP A 61 -4.51 1.26 13.73
N ILE A 62 -4.54 0.49 12.65
CA ILE A 62 -5.02 -0.90 12.63
C ILE A 62 -4.15 -1.77 13.53
N TYR A 63 -2.82 -1.62 13.43
CA TYR A 63 -1.89 -2.38 14.26
C TYR A 63 -2.19 -2.24 15.76
N LYS A 64 -2.51 -1.03 16.23
CA LYS A 64 -2.87 -0.79 17.63
C LYS A 64 -4.09 -1.57 18.09
N ARG A 65 -5.09 -1.75 17.19
CA ARG A 65 -6.34 -2.45 17.53
C ARG A 65 -6.23 -3.96 17.39
N MET A 66 -5.46 -4.45 16.43
CA MET A 66 -5.34 -5.89 16.18
C MET A 66 -4.23 -6.58 16.98
N ASN A 67 -3.32 -5.84 17.61
CA ASN A 67 -2.15 -6.40 18.30
C ASN A 67 -2.48 -6.85 19.74
N TYR A 68 -3.58 -7.63 19.89
CA TYR A 68 -3.98 -8.24 21.16
C TYR A 68 -4.15 -9.75 21.02
N CYS A 69 -3.63 -10.48 22.02
CA CYS A 69 -3.58 -11.94 22.03
C CYS A 69 -4.93 -12.55 22.49
N PRO A 70 -5.61 -13.35 21.66
CA PRO A 70 -6.86 -13.99 22.04
C PRO A 70 -6.65 -15.28 22.86
N LEU A 71 -5.42 -15.82 22.94
CA LEU A 71 -5.15 -17.09 23.61
C LEU A 71 -5.55 -17.08 25.07
N GLY A 72 -6.05 -18.21 25.54
CA GLY A 72 -6.60 -18.36 26.89
C GLY A 72 -8.06 -17.95 27.03
N ALA A 73 -8.71 -17.44 25.96
CA ALA A 73 -10.14 -17.15 25.95
C ALA A 73 -11.03 -18.40 26.05
N GLY A 74 -10.47 -19.58 25.77
CA GLY A 74 -11.21 -20.84 25.72
C GLY A 74 -12.23 -20.89 24.59
N ALA A 75 -13.32 -21.60 24.77
CA ALA A 75 -14.38 -21.67 23.76
C ALA A 75 -15.23 -20.39 23.69
N LEU A 76 -15.48 -19.75 24.84
CA LEU A 76 -16.21 -18.47 24.95
C LEU A 76 -16.05 -17.75 26.31
N ALA A 77 -15.83 -18.49 27.40
CA ALA A 77 -15.88 -17.97 28.76
C ALA A 77 -14.60 -18.22 29.57
N GLY A 78 -13.46 -18.38 28.89
CA GLY A 78 -12.19 -18.68 29.52
C GLY A 78 -12.07 -20.15 29.94
N THR A 79 -11.28 -20.42 30.96
CA THR A 79 -10.99 -21.77 31.46
C THR A 79 -10.79 -21.73 32.98
N THR A 80 -10.99 -22.86 33.63
CA THR A 80 -10.70 -23.07 35.07
C THR A 80 -9.22 -23.39 35.32
N TYR A 81 -8.41 -23.62 34.29
CA TYR A 81 -6.99 -23.83 34.42
C TYR A 81 -6.28 -22.48 34.75
N PRO A 82 -5.24 -22.47 35.60
CA PRO A 82 -4.51 -21.28 35.96
C PRO A 82 -3.57 -20.83 34.83
N LEU A 83 -4.13 -20.27 33.76
CA LEU A 83 -3.37 -19.75 32.63
C LEU A 83 -2.91 -18.32 32.91
N ASP A 84 -1.63 -18.05 32.61
CA ASP A 84 -1.10 -16.69 32.57
C ASP A 84 -1.21 -16.13 31.12
N ARG A 85 -2.27 -15.36 30.90
CA ARG A 85 -2.55 -14.76 29.59
C ARG A 85 -1.62 -13.61 29.26
N GLU A 86 -1.17 -12.86 30.26
CA GLU A 86 -0.20 -11.77 30.08
C GLU A 86 1.14 -12.34 29.60
N TYR A 87 1.65 -13.37 30.27
CA TYR A 87 2.88 -14.06 29.88
C TYR A 87 2.78 -14.67 28.47
N THR A 88 1.63 -15.24 28.11
CA THR A 88 1.40 -15.77 26.77
C THR A 88 1.44 -14.65 25.71
N ALA A 89 0.84 -13.50 25.99
CA ALA A 89 0.85 -12.36 25.08
C ALA A 89 2.29 -11.80 24.92
N GLU A 90 3.05 -11.68 26.00
CA GLU A 90 4.45 -11.24 26.00
C GLU A 90 5.32 -12.16 25.15
N LEU A 91 5.22 -13.50 25.35
CA LEU A 91 6.00 -14.47 24.57
C LEU A 91 5.71 -14.44 23.06
N LEU A 92 4.53 -13.97 22.66
CA LEU A 92 4.09 -13.86 21.27
C LEU A 92 4.21 -12.43 20.72
N ASP A 93 4.83 -11.52 21.47
CA ASP A 93 5.05 -10.13 21.09
C ASP A 93 3.76 -9.35 20.78
N PHE A 94 2.66 -9.65 21.51
CA PHE A 94 1.44 -8.86 21.49
C PHE A 94 1.47 -7.76 22.55
N ALA A 95 0.67 -6.70 22.33
CA ALA A 95 0.54 -5.60 23.30
C ALA A 95 -0.11 -5.99 24.63
N GLY A 96 -0.79 -7.14 24.67
CA GLY A 96 -1.46 -7.72 25.83
C GLY A 96 -2.54 -8.70 25.40
N PRO A 97 -3.23 -9.36 26.34
CA PRO A 97 -4.37 -10.22 26.03
C PRO A 97 -5.62 -9.38 25.72
N THR A 98 -6.53 -9.96 24.94
CA THR A 98 -7.88 -9.42 24.76
C THR A 98 -8.66 -9.45 26.07
N LEU A 99 -9.50 -8.44 26.34
CA LEU A 99 -10.12 -8.25 27.68
C LEU A 99 -11.37 -9.11 27.89
N ASN A 100 -12.13 -9.40 26.83
CA ASN A 100 -13.37 -10.18 26.92
C ASN A 100 -13.24 -11.47 26.11
N SER A 101 -13.49 -12.61 26.74
CA SER A 101 -13.31 -13.93 26.10
C SER A 101 -14.31 -14.20 24.98
N MET A 102 -15.54 -13.72 25.08
CA MET A 102 -16.55 -13.89 24.01
C MET A 102 -16.20 -13.06 22.79
N ASP A 103 -15.81 -11.82 22.97
CA ASP A 103 -15.30 -10.93 21.92
C ASP A 103 -14.07 -11.56 21.23
N SER A 104 -13.12 -12.04 22.02
CA SER A 104 -11.88 -12.71 21.53
C SER A 104 -12.11 -13.86 20.57
N VAL A 105 -13.16 -14.65 20.81
CA VAL A 105 -13.45 -15.84 19.98
C VAL A 105 -14.45 -15.58 18.85
N SER A 106 -15.27 -14.55 18.95
CA SER A 106 -16.36 -14.30 18.00
C SER A 106 -16.06 -13.23 16.97
N ASP A 107 -15.30 -12.19 17.31
CA ASP A 107 -15.11 -11.05 16.40
C ASP A 107 -13.90 -11.19 15.48
N ARG A 108 -13.99 -10.56 14.31
CA ARG A 108 -12.99 -10.52 13.25
C ARG A 108 -12.95 -9.14 12.56
N ASP A 109 -13.44 -8.09 13.22
CA ASP A 109 -13.51 -6.72 12.70
C ASP A 109 -12.13 -6.19 12.27
N TYR A 110 -11.08 -6.55 13.00
CA TYR A 110 -9.69 -6.21 12.65
C TYR A 110 -9.25 -6.73 11.26
N LEU A 111 -9.81 -7.86 10.80
CA LEU A 111 -9.56 -8.36 9.44
C LEU A 111 -10.25 -7.50 8.39
N ILE A 112 -11.48 -7.08 8.63
CA ILE A 112 -12.24 -6.20 7.73
C ILE A 112 -11.53 -4.86 7.61
N GLU A 113 -11.08 -4.31 8.73
CA GLU A 113 -10.33 -3.06 8.76
C GLU A 113 -9.00 -3.17 7.97
N LEU A 114 -8.25 -4.25 8.17
CA LEU A 114 -7.01 -4.51 7.46
C LEU A 114 -7.22 -4.65 5.95
N LEU A 115 -8.18 -5.45 5.53
CA LEU A 115 -8.49 -5.67 4.11
C LEU A 115 -8.97 -4.39 3.42
N SER A 116 -9.76 -3.56 4.12
CA SER A 116 -10.18 -2.25 3.65
C SER A 116 -8.99 -1.30 3.44
N ALA A 117 -8.03 -1.28 4.39
CA ALA A 117 -6.83 -0.48 4.25
C ALA A 117 -5.92 -0.99 3.11
N MET A 118 -5.76 -2.30 2.96
CA MET A 118 -5.02 -2.91 1.84
C MET A 118 -5.65 -2.55 0.49
N SER A 119 -6.98 -2.57 0.39
CA SER A 119 -7.71 -2.11 -0.81
C SER A 119 -7.44 -0.63 -1.11
N THR A 120 -7.36 0.21 -0.08
CA THR A 120 -7.01 1.63 -0.24
C THR A 120 -5.57 1.81 -0.76
N VAL A 121 -4.61 1.05 -0.22
CA VAL A 121 -3.22 1.05 -0.74
C VAL A 121 -3.19 0.63 -2.21
N MET A 122 -3.89 -0.44 -2.57
CA MET A 122 -3.94 -0.91 -3.96
C MET A 122 -4.60 0.11 -4.90
N MET A 123 -5.60 0.86 -4.44
CA MET A 123 -6.19 1.96 -5.21
C MET A 123 -5.15 3.04 -5.53
N HIS A 124 -4.34 3.44 -4.55
CA HIS A 124 -3.28 4.43 -4.78
C HIS A 124 -2.17 3.89 -5.69
N LEU A 125 -1.77 2.64 -5.52
CA LEU A 125 -0.79 1.96 -6.39
C LEU A 125 -1.31 1.84 -7.82
N SER A 126 -2.57 1.45 -8.01
CA SER A 126 -3.20 1.35 -9.33
C SER A 126 -3.22 2.70 -10.05
N ARG A 127 -3.59 3.74 -9.34
CA ARG A 127 -3.62 5.11 -9.87
C ARG A 127 -2.22 5.58 -10.28
N PHE A 128 -1.22 5.37 -9.44
CA PHE A 128 0.17 5.71 -9.75
C PHE A 128 0.68 4.90 -10.96
N SER A 129 0.40 3.61 -11.00
CA SER A 129 0.77 2.73 -12.10
C SER A 129 0.15 3.18 -13.43
N GLU A 130 -1.12 3.60 -13.43
CA GLU A 130 -1.77 4.11 -14.64
C GLU A 130 -1.08 5.37 -15.18
N GLU A 131 -0.67 6.28 -14.31
CA GLU A 131 0.09 7.47 -14.75
C GLU A 131 1.45 7.09 -15.34
N VAL A 132 2.17 6.15 -14.73
CA VAL A 132 3.45 5.65 -15.27
C VAL A 132 3.25 5.01 -16.65
N ILE A 133 2.18 4.23 -16.83
CA ILE A 133 1.84 3.62 -18.13
C ILE A 133 1.58 4.71 -19.18
N ILE A 134 0.76 5.71 -18.85
CA ILE A 134 0.46 6.84 -19.73
C ILE A 134 1.75 7.60 -20.06
N TRP A 135 2.58 7.91 -19.07
CA TRP A 135 3.81 8.67 -19.27
C TRP A 135 4.87 7.93 -20.08
N ASN A 136 4.87 6.59 -20.05
CA ASN A 136 5.76 5.76 -20.85
C ASN A 136 5.24 5.51 -22.27
N SER A 137 4.01 5.94 -22.60
CA SER A 137 3.44 5.75 -23.92
C SER A 137 4.15 6.58 -24.99
N ASN A 138 4.05 6.17 -26.24
CA ASN A 138 4.64 6.88 -27.39
C ASN A 138 4.09 8.30 -27.56
N GLU A 139 2.88 8.56 -27.05
CA GLU A 139 2.18 9.85 -27.14
C GLU A 139 2.69 10.85 -26.10
N TYR A 140 3.08 10.39 -24.90
CA TYR A 140 3.52 11.26 -23.81
C TYR A 140 5.04 11.32 -23.65
N GLN A 141 5.70 10.17 -23.58
CA GLN A 141 7.17 10.04 -23.47
C GLN A 141 7.78 10.91 -22.34
N PHE A 142 7.08 11.00 -21.19
CA PHE A 142 7.58 11.73 -20.03
C PHE A 142 8.58 10.92 -19.22
N VAL A 143 8.47 9.60 -19.27
CA VAL A 143 9.38 8.65 -18.62
C VAL A 143 9.79 7.55 -19.59
N ASP A 144 10.99 7.05 -19.41
CA ASP A 144 11.48 5.82 -20.02
C ASP A 144 11.79 4.82 -18.90
N ILE A 145 11.14 3.64 -18.96
CA ILE A 145 11.31 2.62 -17.94
C ILE A 145 12.54 1.78 -18.30
N ASP A 146 13.39 1.52 -17.31
CA ASP A 146 14.56 0.65 -17.47
C ASP A 146 14.16 -0.74 -18.02
N ASP A 147 14.99 -1.32 -18.85
CA ASP A 147 14.76 -2.63 -19.49
C ASP A 147 14.58 -3.76 -18.47
N ALA A 148 15.17 -3.64 -17.28
CA ALA A 148 14.99 -4.59 -16.18
C ALA A 148 13.55 -4.64 -15.63
N TYR A 149 12.74 -3.60 -15.89
CA TYR A 149 11.37 -3.44 -15.40
C TYR A 149 10.34 -3.34 -16.55
N SER A 150 10.74 -3.72 -17.76
CA SER A 150 9.90 -3.68 -18.94
C SER A 150 10.00 -4.98 -19.72
N THR A 151 9.01 -5.27 -20.58
CA THR A 151 9.05 -6.40 -21.50
C THR A 151 9.08 -5.93 -22.93
N GLY A 152 9.87 -6.62 -23.76
CA GLY A 152 9.93 -6.40 -25.18
C GLY A 152 8.90 -7.25 -25.95
N SER A 153 8.98 -7.16 -27.27
CA SER A 153 8.24 -8.02 -28.20
C SER A 153 9.22 -8.81 -29.06
N SER A 154 8.95 -10.10 -29.25
CA SER A 154 9.77 -10.97 -30.13
C SER A 154 9.65 -10.59 -31.61
N ILE A 155 8.54 -9.96 -32.00
CA ILE A 155 8.27 -9.57 -33.41
C ILE A 155 8.62 -8.10 -33.68
N MET A 156 8.47 -7.26 -32.65
CA MET A 156 8.68 -5.80 -32.74
C MET A 156 9.83 -5.38 -31.83
N PRO A 157 11.09 -5.39 -32.29
CA PRO A 157 12.26 -5.12 -31.43
C PRO A 157 12.25 -3.75 -30.74
N GLN A 158 11.58 -2.76 -31.35
CA GLN A 158 11.44 -1.41 -30.82
C GLN A 158 10.38 -1.27 -29.73
N LYS A 159 9.53 -2.31 -29.54
CA LYS A 159 8.41 -2.24 -28.59
C LYS A 159 8.89 -2.56 -27.19
N LYS A 160 8.55 -1.66 -26.25
CA LYS A 160 8.86 -1.77 -24.83
C LYS A 160 7.57 -1.51 -24.03
N ASN A 161 7.21 -2.46 -23.18
CA ASN A 161 5.95 -2.42 -22.43
C ASN A 161 6.22 -2.16 -20.94
N PRO A 162 5.45 -1.29 -20.26
CA PRO A 162 5.57 -1.03 -18.84
C PRO A 162 4.84 -2.11 -18.00
N ASP A 163 5.15 -3.38 -18.24
CA ASP A 163 4.38 -4.53 -17.74
C ASP A 163 4.35 -4.62 -16.18
N ILE A 164 5.39 -4.18 -15.49
CA ILE A 164 5.37 -4.13 -14.02
C ILE A 164 4.25 -3.20 -13.54
N ALA A 165 4.13 -2.01 -14.12
CA ALA A 165 3.04 -1.08 -13.78
C ALA A 165 1.67 -1.64 -14.19
N GLU A 166 1.58 -2.30 -15.36
CA GLU A 166 0.35 -2.97 -15.83
C GLU A 166 -0.07 -4.09 -14.89
N LEU A 167 0.87 -4.90 -14.38
CA LEU A 167 0.59 -5.97 -13.44
C LEU A 167 0.13 -5.45 -12.08
N VAL A 168 0.75 -4.39 -11.55
CA VAL A 168 0.31 -3.74 -10.30
C VAL A 168 -1.12 -3.23 -10.45
N ARG A 169 -1.41 -2.51 -11.52
CA ARG A 169 -2.77 -2.04 -11.83
C ARG A 169 -3.76 -3.22 -11.94
N GLY A 170 -3.42 -4.25 -12.68
CA GLY A 170 -4.29 -5.41 -12.89
C GLY A 170 -4.59 -6.20 -11.62
N LYS A 171 -3.62 -6.36 -10.71
CA LYS A 171 -3.79 -7.06 -9.44
C LYS A 171 -4.71 -6.34 -8.45
N THR A 172 -4.96 -5.06 -8.64
CA THR A 172 -5.85 -4.27 -7.78
C THR A 172 -7.26 -4.85 -7.73
N GLY A 173 -7.81 -5.26 -8.88
CA GLY A 173 -9.13 -5.89 -8.94
C GLY A 173 -9.24 -7.17 -8.12
N ARG A 174 -8.16 -7.97 -8.06
CA ARG A 174 -8.10 -9.17 -7.23
C ARG A 174 -8.15 -8.84 -5.73
N VAL A 175 -7.42 -7.81 -5.30
CA VAL A 175 -7.42 -7.39 -3.88
C VAL A 175 -8.77 -6.81 -3.48
N TYR A 176 -9.47 -6.11 -4.38
CA TYR A 176 -10.82 -5.61 -4.11
C TYR A 176 -11.85 -6.72 -3.95
N GLY A 177 -11.67 -7.82 -4.65
CA GLY A 177 -12.60 -8.95 -4.62
C GLY A 177 -12.35 -9.96 -3.51
N ALA A 178 -11.25 -9.83 -2.77
CA ALA A 178 -10.89 -10.69 -1.65
C ALA A 178 -11.37 -10.12 -0.33
#